data_dff9b74c230d50f16b8b0b82441a16ed
#
_entry.id   dff9b74c230d50f16b8b0b82441a16ed
#
_cell.length_a   1.000
_cell.length_b   1.000
_cell.length_c   1.000
_cell.angle_alpha   90.00
_cell.angle_beta   90.00
_cell.angle_gamma   90.00
#
_symmetry.space_group_name_H-M   'P 1'
#
loop_
_entity.id
_entity.type
_entity.pdbx_description
1 polymer ?
#
loop_
_entity_poly.entity_id
_entity_poly.type
_entity_poly.pdbx_seq_one_letter_code
_entity_poly.pdbx_strand_id
1 'polypeptide(L)'
;FTADLFDYVAYAKIFARLFVYVDDGNGGKIFVADAVPTEFIVGIDVATTIAVEINEDGKIVNKIKSAYGDGTVPAYSASAGHPLDDPRVHLVYGVEHGPLANNNFQATADKSGLQYLLGILEQYIK
;
A
#
# COMPACT_ATOMS: atom_id res chain seq x y z
N PHE A 1 10.57 19.97 16.92
CA PHE A 1 10.51 18.89 15.93
C PHE A 1 10.92 17.53 16.50
N THR A 2 11.86 17.54 17.45
CA THR A 2 12.29 16.32 18.14
C THR A 2 11.20 15.69 18.99
N ALA A 3 10.26 16.46 19.52
CA ALA A 3 9.09 15.94 20.22
C ALA A 3 8.14 15.18 19.27
N ASP A 4 7.94 15.70 18.06
CA ASP A 4 7.09 15.08 17.06
C ASP A 4 7.65 13.75 16.56
N LEU A 5 8.99 13.61 16.52
CA LEU A 5 9.64 12.34 16.19
C LEU A 5 9.42 11.28 17.27
N PHE A 6 9.32 11.69 18.50
CA PHE A 6 9.01 10.78 19.61
C PHE A 6 7.60 10.21 19.50
N ASP A 7 6.64 11.02 19.11
CA ASP A 7 5.26 10.60 18.91
C ASP A 7 5.08 9.71 17.69
N TYR A 8 6.00 9.76 16.72
CA TYR A 8 5.94 8.90 15.55
C TYR A 8 5.97 7.40 15.90
N VAL A 9 6.78 7.00 16.87
CA VAL A 9 6.84 5.60 17.32
C VAL A 9 5.53 5.18 18.00
N ALA A 10 4.96 6.06 18.83
CA ALA A 10 3.66 5.84 19.44
C ALA A 10 2.55 5.79 18.40
N TYR A 11 2.56 6.70 17.43
CA TYR A 11 1.63 6.73 16.32
C TYR A 11 1.73 5.46 15.46
N ALA A 12 2.92 5.01 15.10
CA ALA A 12 3.11 3.79 14.32
C ALA A 12 2.58 2.54 15.04
N LYS A 13 2.76 2.48 16.37
CA LYS A 13 2.20 1.39 17.18
C LYS A 13 0.67 1.43 17.24
N ILE A 14 0.09 2.61 17.39
CA ILE A 14 -1.37 2.79 17.39
C ILE A 14 -1.93 2.46 16.02
N PHE A 15 -1.30 2.94 14.96
CA PHE A 15 -1.70 2.65 13.58
C PHE A 15 -1.68 1.14 13.29
N ALA A 16 -0.60 0.45 13.64
CA ALA A 16 -0.50 -0.99 13.47
C ALA A 16 -1.60 -1.75 14.23
N ARG A 17 -1.97 -1.27 15.42
CA ARG A 17 -3.03 -1.90 16.23
C ARG A 17 -4.44 -1.66 15.69
N LEU A 18 -4.70 -0.48 15.13
CA LEU A 18 -6.05 -0.08 14.71
C LEU A 18 -6.35 -0.46 13.26
N PHE A 19 -5.32 -0.49 12.40
CA PHE A 19 -5.54 -0.60 10.95
C PHE A 19 -4.94 -1.86 10.31
N VAL A 20 -4.04 -2.54 11.00
CA VAL A 20 -3.35 -3.72 10.44
C VAL A 20 -3.76 -5.01 11.14
N TYR A 21 -3.93 -4.98 12.44
CA TYR A 21 -4.29 -6.16 13.23
C TYR A 21 -5.56 -5.93 14.04
N VAL A 22 -6.45 -6.92 13.99
CA VAL A 22 -7.67 -6.98 14.79
C VAL A 22 -7.61 -8.15 15.76
N ASP A 23 -8.42 -8.10 16.81
CA ASP A 23 -8.57 -9.21 17.75
C ASP A 23 -9.28 -10.38 17.05
N ASP A 24 -8.74 -11.59 17.19
CA ASP A 24 -9.32 -12.81 16.61
C ASP A 24 -10.44 -13.42 17.45
N GLY A 25 -10.80 -12.78 18.56
CA GLY A 25 -11.82 -13.25 19.50
C GLY A 25 -11.35 -14.33 20.47
N ASN A 26 -10.11 -14.83 20.33
CA ASN A 26 -9.52 -15.88 21.14
C ASN A 26 -8.32 -15.40 21.97
N GLY A 27 -8.14 -14.08 22.05
CA GLY A 27 -7.01 -13.44 22.75
C GLY A 27 -5.75 -13.29 21.89
N GLY A 28 -5.82 -13.66 20.61
CA GLY A 28 -4.81 -13.41 19.61
C GLY A 28 -5.13 -12.20 18.72
N LYS A 29 -4.27 -11.96 17.74
CA LYS A 29 -4.47 -10.91 16.74
C LYS A 29 -4.32 -11.48 15.34
N ILE A 30 -5.25 -11.13 14.50
CA ILE A 30 -5.27 -11.48 13.08
C ILE A 30 -5.08 -10.21 12.23
N PHE A 31 -4.38 -10.32 11.11
CA PHE A 31 -4.26 -9.24 10.15
C PHE A 31 -5.64 -8.89 9.58
N VAL A 32 -5.97 -7.59 9.51
CA VAL A 32 -7.32 -7.15 9.12
C VAL A 32 -7.76 -7.68 7.75
N ALA A 33 -6.85 -7.78 6.81
CA ALA A 33 -7.14 -8.35 5.48
C ALA A 33 -7.46 -9.85 5.50
N ASP A 34 -7.12 -10.55 6.58
CA ASP A 34 -7.47 -11.97 6.78
C ASP A 34 -8.75 -12.12 7.61
N ALA A 35 -9.15 -11.07 8.32
CA ALA A 35 -10.39 -11.03 9.10
C ALA A 35 -11.62 -10.65 8.27
N VAL A 36 -11.43 -9.86 7.20
CA VAL A 36 -12.49 -9.41 6.30
C VAL A 36 -12.07 -9.63 4.84
N PRO A 37 -13.01 -9.86 3.92
CA PRO A 37 -12.70 -9.92 2.49
C PRO A 37 -12.01 -8.61 2.06
N THR A 38 -10.77 -8.70 1.60
CA THR A 38 -9.94 -7.55 1.24
C THR A 38 -9.23 -7.81 -0.08
N GLU A 39 -9.28 -6.84 -0.96
CA GLU A 39 -8.57 -6.81 -2.24
C GLU A 39 -7.65 -5.60 -2.28
N PHE A 40 -6.49 -5.75 -2.90
CA PHE A 40 -5.49 -4.69 -3.00
C PHE A 40 -5.29 -4.29 -4.46
N ILE A 41 -5.50 -3.02 -4.79
CA ILE A 41 -5.10 -2.44 -6.07
C ILE A 41 -3.76 -1.73 -5.85
N VAL A 42 -2.72 -2.25 -6.46
CA VAL A 42 -1.33 -1.86 -6.19
C VAL A 42 -0.69 -1.32 -7.46
N GLY A 43 -0.26 -0.07 -7.43
CA GLY A 43 0.48 0.53 -8.53
C GLY A 43 1.96 0.14 -8.51
N ILE A 44 2.49 -0.18 -9.67
CA ILE A 44 3.92 -0.45 -9.88
C ILE A 44 4.41 0.20 -11.16
N ASP A 45 5.71 0.16 -11.36
CA ASP A 45 6.41 0.70 -12.53
C ASP A 45 6.43 2.24 -12.61
N VAL A 46 6.24 2.91 -11.45
CA VAL A 46 6.45 4.34 -11.28
C VAL A 46 7.53 4.59 -10.22
N ALA A 47 8.51 5.43 -10.53
CA ALA A 47 9.64 5.69 -9.64
C ALA A 47 9.16 6.23 -8.28
N THR A 48 9.24 5.40 -7.26
CA THR A 48 8.72 5.63 -5.91
C THR A 48 9.84 5.65 -4.88
N THR A 49 9.83 6.60 -3.96
CA THR A 49 10.79 6.63 -2.85
C THR A 49 10.48 5.51 -1.87
N ILE A 50 11.43 4.59 -1.70
CA ILE A 50 11.30 3.43 -0.81
C ILE A 50 12.13 3.56 0.46
N ALA A 51 13.14 4.41 0.45
CA ALA A 51 13.98 4.69 1.61
C ALA A 51 14.59 6.08 1.50
N VAL A 52 15.02 6.62 2.62
CA VAL A 52 15.76 7.87 2.69
C VAL A 52 16.99 7.68 3.58
N GLU A 53 18.08 8.33 3.21
CA GLU A 53 19.26 8.45 4.05
C GLU A 53 19.20 9.80 4.79
N ILE A 54 19.43 9.77 6.07
CA ILE A 54 19.47 10.96 6.92
C ILE A 54 20.88 11.13 7.52
N ASN A 55 21.32 12.37 7.64
CA ASN A 55 22.57 12.69 8.33
C ASN A 55 22.39 12.78 9.86
N GLU A 56 23.49 13.07 10.56
CA GLU A 56 23.49 13.20 12.03
C GLU A 56 22.54 14.31 12.54
N ASP A 57 22.25 15.31 11.72
CA ASP A 57 21.31 16.39 12.04
C ASP A 57 19.83 16.02 11.76
N GLY A 58 19.56 14.80 11.31
CA GLY A 58 18.21 14.35 10.94
C GLY A 58 17.71 14.86 9.59
N LYS A 59 18.59 15.44 8.75
CA LYS A 59 18.21 15.93 7.41
C LYS A 59 18.32 14.82 6.37
N ILE A 60 17.36 14.77 5.47
CA ILE A 60 17.40 13.87 4.33
C ILE A 60 18.53 14.32 3.39
N VAL A 61 19.50 13.43 3.15
CA VAL A 61 20.64 13.67 2.27
C VAL A 61 20.52 12.86 0.97
N ASN A 62 19.74 11.79 0.97
CA ASN A 62 19.51 10.99 -0.23
C ASN A 62 18.11 10.35 -0.20
N LYS A 63 17.55 10.10 -1.39
CA LYS A 63 16.29 9.34 -1.58
C LYS A 63 16.55 8.15 -2.48
N ILE A 64 16.29 6.96 -1.99
CA ILE A 64 16.40 5.72 -2.74
C ILE A 64 15.06 5.46 -3.40
N LYS A 65 15.06 5.30 -4.73
CA LYS A 65 13.85 5.05 -5.52
C LYS A 65 13.85 3.65 -6.11
N SER A 66 12.67 3.11 -6.30
CA SER A 66 12.40 1.83 -6.96
C SER A 66 11.21 1.98 -7.90
N ALA A 67 11.13 1.13 -8.92
CA ALA A 67 9.95 1.00 -9.77
C ALA A 67 8.79 0.23 -9.09
N TYR A 68 9.02 -0.35 -7.91
CA TYR A 68 7.99 -1.06 -7.15
C TYR A 68 7.14 -0.08 -6.33
N GLY A 69 6.27 0.67 -7.03
CA GLY A 69 5.33 1.62 -6.45
C GLY A 69 4.65 2.48 -7.52
N ASP A 70 3.80 3.40 -7.06
CA ASP A 70 2.95 4.26 -7.89
C ASP A 70 3.37 5.74 -7.90
N GLY A 71 4.63 6.01 -7.55
CA GLY A 71 5.19 7.36 -7.43
C GLY A 71 5.05 7.95 -6.02
N THR A 72 4.11 7.46 -5.23
CA THR A 72 3.83 7.94 -3.85
C THR A 72 3.96 6.81 -2.84
N VAL A 73 3.31 5.67 -3.09
CA VAL A 73 3.24 4.54 -2.17
C VAL A 73 4.05 3.36 -2.71
N PRO A 74 5.03 2.83 -1.95
CA PRO A 74 5.71 1.60 -2.30
C PRO A 74 4.74 0.41 -2.38
N ALA A 75 4.95 -0.49 -3.34
CA ALA A 75 4.06 -1.62 -3.58
C ALA A 75 3.87 -2.52 -2.34
N TYR A 76 4.94 -2.76 -1.58
CA TYR A 76 4.87 -3.56 -0.34
C TYR A 76 3.98 -2.91 0.74
N SER A 77 3.90 -1.58 0.75
CA SER A 77 3.03 -0.83 1.65
C SER A 77 1.57 -0.88 1.16
N ALA A 78 1.37 -0.71 -0.15
CA ALA A 78 0.04 -0.78 -0.77
C ALA A 78 -0.59 -2.18 -0.65
N SER A 79 0.21 -3.23 -0.70
CA SER A 79 -0.23 -4.62 -0.50
C SER A 79 -0.33 -5.03 0.97
N ALA A 80 -0.10 -4.10 1.90
CA ALA A 80 -0.02 -4.36 3.35
C ALA A 80 0.96 -5.50 3.70
N GLY A 81 2.06 -5.63 2.96
CA GLY A 81 3.08 -6.65 3.14
C GLY A 81 2.77 -8.01 2.51
N HIS A 82 1.62 -8.17 1.85
CA HIS A 82 1.34 -9.37 1.09
C HIS A 82 2.25 -9.47 -0.15
N PRO A 83 2.66 -10.69 -0.54
CA PRO A 83 3.39 -10.90 -1.79
C PRO A 83 2.63 -10.35 -2.99
N LEU A 84 3.35 -9.82 -3.98
CA LEU A 84 2.71 -9.23 -5.17
C LEU A 84 2.04 -10.28 -6.09
N ASP A 85 2.31 -11.56 -5.86
CA ASP A 85 1.65 -12.70 -6.52
C ASP A 85 0.48 -13.28 -5.69
N ASP A 86 0.14 -12.69 -4.54
CA ASP A 86 -1.08 -13.03 -3.79
C ASP A 86 -2.31 -12.78 -4.70
N PRO A 87 -3.26 -13.72 -4.80
CA PRO A 87 -4.43 -13.59 -5.68
C PRO A 87 -5.32 -12.37 -5.35
N ARG A 88 -5.19 -11.80 -4.16
CA ARG A 88 -5.90 -10.57 -3.75
C ARG A 88 -5.20 -9.29 -4.19
N VAL A 89 -3.98 -9.39 -4.73
CA VAL A 89 -3.18 -8.25 -5.18
C VAL A 89 -3.34 -8.06 -6.67
N HIS A 90 -3.90 -6.93 -7.08
CA HIS A 90 -4.13 -6.55 -8.47
C HIS A 90 -3.13 -5.46 -8.87
N LEU A 91 -2.19 -5.80 -9.73
CA LEU A 91 -1.13 -4.89 -10.16
C LEU A 91 -1.59 -3.97 -11.29
N VAL A 92 -1.34 -2.68 -11.14
CA VAL A 92 -1.58 -1.65 -12.16
C VAL A 92 -0.25 -1.01 -12.53
N TYR A 93 0.09 -1.05 -13.79
CA TYR A 93 1.40 -0.67 -14.30
C TYR A 93 1.44 0.75 -14.84
N GLY A 94 2.46 1.53 -14.46
CA GLY A 94 2.76 2.83 -15.04
C GLY A 94 1.73 3.92 -14.74
N VAL A 95 0.92 3.77 -13.72
CA VAL A 95 -0.11 4.74 -13.30
C VAL A 95 0.27 5.32 -11.95
N GLU A 96 0.26 6.65 -11.85
CA GLU A 96 0.52 7.34 -10.59
C GLU A 96 -0.59 7.13 -9.57
N HIS A 97 -0.27 7.34 -8.29
CA HIS A 97 -1.15 7.10 -7.14
C HIS A 97 -2.53 7.76 -7.27
N GLY A 98 -2.58 9.03 -7.64
CA GLY A 98 -3.83 9.78 -7.72
C GLY A 98 -4.89 9.13 -8.61
N PRO A 99 -4.60 8.84 -9.87
CA PRO A 99 -5.54 8.22 -10.81
C PRO A 99 -5.64 6.69 -10.71
N LEU A 100 -4.92 6.04 -9.80
CA LEU A 100 -4.73 4.59 -9.78
C LEU A 100 -6.04 3.78 -9.88
N ALA A 101 -7.05 4.15 -9.10
CA ALA A 101 -8.32 3.41 -9.01
C ALA A 101 -9.45 3.99 -9.88
N ASN A 102 -9.28 5.18 -10.44
CA ASN A 102 -10.34 5.87 -11.20
C ASN A 102 -9.98 6.12 -12.67
N ASN A 103 -8.80 5.75 -13.10
CA ASN A 103 -8.34 5.91 -14.48
C ASN A 103 -8.47 4.59 -15.24
N ASN A 104 -9.02 4.67 -16.44
CA ASN A 104 -9.09 3.54 -17.38
C ASN A 104 -7.84 3.41 -18.26
N PHE A 105 -6.79 4.17 -17.98
CA PHE A 105 -5.51 4.06 -18.66
C PHE A 105 -4.80 2.75 -18.31
N GLN A 106 -4.21 2.12 -19.30
CA GLN A 106 -3.37 0.95 -19.18
C GLN A 106 -2.04 1.22 -19.85
N ALA A 107 -0.96 1.04 -19.12
CA ALA A 107 0.40 1.10 -19.70
C ALA A 107 0.78 -0.23 -20.36
N THR A 108 0.08 -1.30 -20.04
CA THR A 108 0.29 -2.67 -20.54
C THR A 108 -1.03 -3.29 -21.00
N ALA A 109 -0.99 -4.54 -21.46
CA ALA A 109 -2.20 -5.32 -21.78
C ALA A 109 -3.02 -5.74 -20.55
N ASP A 110 -2.54 -5.43 -19.34
CA ASP A 110 -3.23 -5.75 -18.10
C ASP A 110 -4.38 -4.80 -17.81
N LYS A 111 -5.22 -5.18 -16.88
CA LYS A 111 -6.39 -4.37 -16.48
C LYS A 111 -5.95 -3.07 -15.81
N SER A 112 -6.68 -1.99 -16.09
CA SER A 112 -6.55 -0.73 -15.35
C SER A 112 -7.09 -0.88 -13.91
N GLY A 113 -6.72 0.06 -13.03
CA GLY A 113 -7.26 0.09 -11.67
C GLY A 113 -8.78 0.17 -11.62
N LEU A 114 -9.39 0.94 -12.52
CA LEU A 114 -10.84 1.02 -12.64
C LEU A 114 -11.47 -0.33 -13.04
N GLN A 115 -10.86 -1.06 -13.96
CA GLN A 115 -11.36 -2.37 -14.39
C GLN A 115 -11.24 -3.42 -13.28
N TYR A 116 -10.16 -3.39 -12.47
CA TYR A 116 -10.04 -4.22 -11.29
C TYR A 116 -11.12 -3.87 -10.26
N LEU A 117 -11.31 -2.58 -9.96
CA LEU A 117 -12.31 -2.12 -9.00
C LEU A 117 -13.73 -2.56 -9.40
N LEU A 118 -14.11 -2.38 -10.67
CA LEU A 118 -15.42 -2.80 -11.16
C LEU A 118 -15.59 -4.31 -11.09
N GLY A 119 -14.59 -5.10 -11.48
CA GLY A 119 -14.64 -6.55 -11.41
C GLY A 119 -14.74 -7.08 -9.97
N ILE A 120 -14.08 -6.43 -9.01
CA ILE A 120 -14.22 -6.75 -7.58
C ILE A 120 -15.64 -6.45 -7.11
N LEU A 121 -16.17 -5.26 -7.41
CA LEU A 121 -17.52 -4.85 -6.99
C LEU A 121 -18.60 -5.78 -7.57
N GLU A 122 -18.47 -6.22 -8.82
CA GLU A 122 -19.39 -7.15 -9.44
C GLU A 122 -19.50 -8.48 -8.69
N GLN A 123 -18.44 -8.93 -8.03
CA GLN A 123 -18.45 -10.16 -7.23
C GLN A 123 -19.29 -10.02 -5.96
N TYR A 124 -19.38 -8.81 -5.41
CA TYR A 124 -20.09 -8.54 -4.15
C TYR A 124 -21.51 -8.01 -4.30
N ILE A 125 -21.93 -7.61 -5.49
CA ILE A 125 -23.28 -7.04 -5.76
C ILE A 125 -24.30 -8.12 -6.11
N LYS A 126 -23.91 -9.35 -6.24
CA LYS A 126 -24.79 -10.47 -6.64
C LYS A 126 -25.80 -10.86 -5.57
#